data_5b877e5bac44fd3d2c4df41f61df7319
#
_entry.id   5b877e5bac44fd3d2c4df41f61df7319
#
_cell.length_a   1.000
_cell.length_b   1.000
_cell.length_c   1.000
_cell.angle_alpha   90.00
_cell.angle_beta   90.00
_cell.angle_gamma   90.00
#
_symmetry.space_group_name_H-M   'P 1'
#
loop_
_entity.id
_entity.type
_entity.pdbx_description
1 polymer ?
#
loop_
_entity_poly.entity_id
_entity_poly.type
_entity_poly.pdbx_seq_one_letter_code
_entity_poly.pdbx_strand_id
1 'polypeptide(L)'
;MLSVKAGDYLWMVEFRFGVPYPETIRKMVVTHTDSDTNRFECIPTSGTANRLYEFDANGVEYREDAAVGYEQYLLIFENKDTIYDICDAVRCTKALYMAAQNDFNNISLEALNAAAEILGVKYDKVKRK
;
A
#
# COMPACT_ATOMS: atom_id res chain seq x y z
N MET A 1 6.98 -4.46 -11.37
CA MET A 1 6.59 -3.51 -12.42
C MET A 1 5.29 -3.95 -13.06
N LEU A 2 4.37 -3.02 -13.23
CA LEU A 2 3.13 -3.26 -13.94
C LEU A 2 3.38 -3.31 -15.46
N SER A 3 2.83 -4.32 -16.11
CA SER A 3 2.81 -4.40 -17.56
C SER A 3 1.38 -4.19 -18.02
N VAL A 4 1.05 -2.96 -18.39
CA VAL A 4 -0.32 -2.57 -18.72
C VAL A 4 -0.44 -2.10 -20.17
N LYS A 5 -1.65 -2.24 -20.70
CA LYS A 5 -2.02 -1.75 -22.04
C LYS A 5 -3.40 -1.12 -21.97
N ALA A 6 -3.70 -0.26 -22.93
CA ALA A 6 -5.03 0.37 -23.02
C ALA A 6 -6.12 -0.70 -23.05
N GLY A 7 -7.16 -0.49 -22.24
CA GLY A 7 -8.26 -1.42 -22.07
C GLY A 7 -8.13 -2.34 -20.84
N ASP A 8 -6.96 -2.42 -20.24
CA ASP A 8 -6.77 -3.21 -19.01
C ASP A 8 -7.53 -2.59 -17.84
N TYR A 9 -8.02 -3.44 -16.95
CA TYR A 9 -8.66 -3.02 -15.71
C TYR A 9 -7.69 -3.14 -14.55
N LEU A 10 -7.69 -2.12 -13.70
CA LEU A 10 -6.86 -2.06 -12.51
C LEU A 10 -7.70 -1.58 -11.32
N TRP A 11 -7.12 -1.63 -10.13
CA TRP A 11 -7.78 -1.21 -8.90
C TRP A 11 -6.96 -0.14 -8.21
N MET A 12 -7.55 1.03 -8.00
CA MET A 12 -6.93 2.19 -7.35
C MET A 12 -7.40 2.29 -5.91
N VAL A 13 -6.50 2.67 -5.03
CA VAL A 13 -6.80 2.89 -3.61
C VAL A 13 -6.00 4.07 -3.08
N GLU A 14 -6.62 4.85 -2.19
CA GLU A 14 -5.96 5.95 -1.51
C GLU A 14 -5.22 5.45 -0.27
N PHE A 15 -3.98 5.89 -0.14
CA PHE A 15 -3.17 5.71 1.08
C PHE A 15 -3.04 7.04 1.80
N ARG A 16 -3.15 7.00 3.12
CA ARG A 16 -2.89 8.15 3.99
C ARG A 16 -1.91 7.72 5.06
N PHE A 17 -0.76 8.42 5.13
CA PHE A 17 0.32 8.09 6.07
C PHE A 17 0.73 6.60 6.00
N GLY A 18 0.80 6.06 4.79
CA GLY A 18 1.18 4.66 4.58
C GLY A 18 0.09 3.63 4.86
N VAL A 19 -1.14 4.06 5.16
CA VAL A 19 -2.27 3.18 5.47
C VAL A 19 -3.28 3.22 4.33
N PRO A 20 -3.64 2.06 3.74
CA PRO A 20 -4.67 2.03 2.71
C PRO A 20 -6.07 2.19 3.30
N TYR A 21 -6.93 2.89 2.57
CA TYR A 21 -8.33 3.10 2.93
C TYR A 21 -9.22 2.30 1.98
N PRO A 22 -9.73 1.13 2.40
CA PRO A 22 -10.48 0.23 1.51
C PRO A 22 -11.77 0.84 0.96
N GLU A 23 -12.36 1.82 1.65
CA GLU A 23 -13.55 2.54 1.18
C GLU A 23 -13.27 3.41 -0.05
N THR A 24 -12.01 3.65 -0.38
CA THR A 24 -11.62 4.44 -1.56
C THR A 24 -11.29 3.58 -2.77
N ILE A 25 -11.39 2.26 -2.67
CA ILE A 25 -11.08 1.35 -3.77
C ILE A 25 -12.01 1.61 -4.95
N ARG A 26 -11.42 1.83 -6.13
CA ARG A 26 -12.16 2.07 -7.37
C ARG A 26 -11.58 1.23 -8.49
N LYS A 27 -12.46 0.66 -9.31
CA LYS A 27 -12.06 -0.01 -10.54
C LYS A 27 -11.75 1.03 -11.60
N MET A 28 -10.61 0.87 -12.25
CA MET A 28 -10.08 1.78 -13.26
C MET A 28 -9.89 1.05 -14.57
N VAL A 29 -9.95 1.80 -15.67
CA VAL A 29 -9.59 1.29 -16.99
C VAL A 29 -8.44 2.12 -17.56
N VAL A 30 -7.42 1.46 -18.07
CA VAL A 30 -6.28 2.12 -18.70
C VAL A 30 -6.71 2.69 -20.05
N THR A 31 -6.50 3.99 -20.26
CA THR A 31 -6.87 4.69 -21.48
C THR A 31 -5.68 4.96 -22.40
N HIS A 32 -4.49 5.12 -21.83
CA HIS A 32 -3.29 5.46 -22.57
C HIS A 32 -2.04 4.99 -21.86
N THR A 33 -1.06 4.54 -22.61
CA THR A 33 0.28 4.18 -22.12
C THR A 33 1.33 4.98 -22.85
N ASP A 34 2.38 5.41 -22.15
CA ASP A 34 3.52 6.12 -22.71
C ASP A 34 4.80 5.36 -22.41
N SER A 35 5.38 4.76 -23.45
CA SER A 35 6.61 3.98 -23.32
C SER A 35 7.84 4.84 -23.04
N ASP A 36 7.83 6.10 -23.44
CA ASP A 36 8.97 7.00 -23.24
C ASP A 36 9.12 7.41 -21.77
N THR A 37 8.01 7.59 -21.08
CA THR A 37 7.99 7.99 -19.66
C THR A 37 7.73 6.83 -18.70
N ASN A 38 7.36 5.65 -19.22
CA ASN A 38 6.88 4.50 -18.43
C ASN A 38 5.70 4.87 -17.53
N ARG A 39 4.82 5.73 -18.03
CA ARG A 39 3.60 6.14 -17.32
C ARG A 39 2.38 5.70 -18.08
N PHE A 40 1.27 5.61 -17.40
CA PHE A 40 -0.02 5.31 -18.02
C PHE A 40 -1.13 6.14 -17.38
N GLU A 41 -2.17 6.33 -18.15
CA GLU A 41 -3.35 7.09 -17.75
C GLU A 41 -4.54 6.15 -17.61
N CYS A 42 -5.38 6.39 -16.62
CA CYS A 42 -6.61 5.64 -16.43
C CYS A 42 -7.74 6.51 -15.91
N ILE A 43 -8.96 6.02 -16.09
CA ILE A 43 -10.18 6.66 -15.62
C ILE A 43 -11.03 5.66 -14.83
N PRO A 44 -11.88 6.12 -13.90
CA PRO A 44 -12.81 5.23 -13.22
C PRO A 44 -13.79 4.59 -14.22
N THR A 45 -14.14 3.33 -13.97
CA THR A 45 -15.10 2.60 -14.82
C THR A 45 -16.54 3.02 -14.55
N SER A 46 -16.81 3.66 -13.41
CA SER A 46 -18.14 4.08 -13.00
C SER A 46 -18.10 5.48 -12.38
N GLY A 47 -19.23 6.15 -12.37
CA GLY A 47 -19.37 7.50 -11.83
C GLY A 47 -19.38 8.57 -12.91
N THR A 48 -19.69 9.80 -12.50
CA THR A 48 -19.83 10.96 -13.41
C THR A 48 -18.54 11.77 -13.53
N ALA A 49 -17.50 11.46 -12.72
CA ALA A 49 -16.27 12.20 -12.74
C ALA A 49 -15.33 11.64 -13.84
N ASN A 50 -15.10 12.46 -14.87
CA ASN A 50 -14.18 12.14 -15.96
C ASN A 50 -12.75 12.56 -15.60
N ARG A 51 -12.34 12.35 -14.34
CA ARG A 51 -11.00 12.68 -13.92
C ARG A 51 -10.01 11.66 -14.44
N LEU A 52 -8.96 12.16 -15.07
CA LEU A 52 -7.82 11.37 -15.54
C LEU A 52 -6.81 11.22 -14.41
N TYR A 53 -6.33 10.01 -14.21
CA TYR A 53 -5.28 9.69 -13.24
C TYR A 53 -4.07 9.15 -13.99
N GLU A 54 -2.89 9.55 -13.55
CA GLU A 54 -1.62 9.13 -14.15
C GLU A 54 -0.78 8.40 -13.12
N PHE A 55 -0.20 7.27 -13.52
CA PHE A 55 0.62 6.42 -12.66
C PHE A 55 1.92 6.06 -13.35
N ASP A 56 2.96 5.82 -12.55
CA ASP A 56 4.21 5.28 -13.05
C ASP A 56 4.15 3.75 -13.17
N ALA A 57 5.22 3.13 -13.69
CA ALA A 57 5.28 1.69 -13.90
C ALA A 57 5.26 0.87 -12.60
N ASN A 58 5.48 1.49 -11.46
CA ASN A 58 5.39 0.84 -10.15
C ASN A 58 3.99 0.95 -9.53
N GLY A 59 3.06 1.59 -10.23
CA GLY A 59 1.69 1.78 -9.75
C GLY A 59 1.53 2.93 -8.78
N VAL A 60 2.49 3.85 -8.74
CA VAL A 60 2.44 5.04 -7.89
C VAL A 60 1.91 6.22 -8.68
N GLU A 61 0.97 6.96 -8.11
CA GLU A 61 0.42 8.17 -8.73
C GLU A 61 1.54 9.15 -9.10
N TYR A 62 1.55 9.55 -10.37
CA TYR A 62 2.47 10.58 -10.84
C TYR A 62 1.89 11.97 -10.56
N ARG A 63 2.66 12.80 -9.89
CA ARG A 63 2.35 14.21 -9.65
C ARG A 63 3.52 15.07 -10.08
N GLU A 64 3.24 16.10 -10.86
CA GLU A 64 4.26 17.06 -11.25
C GLU A 64 4.81 17.80 -10.03
N ASP A 65 4.02 17.90 -8.99
CA ASP A 65 4.32 18.62 -7.75
C ASP A 65 4.79 17.65 -6.66
N ALA A 66 5.90 16.98 -6.92
CA ALA A 66 6.50 15.99 -6.02
C ALA A 66 7.00 16.58 -4.68
N ALA A 67 6.95 17.89 -4.52
CA ALA A 67 7.41 18.58 -3.30
C ALA A 67 6.34 18.64 -2.21
N VAL A 68 5.09 18.30 -2.52
CA VAL A 68 4.01 18.24 -1.52
C VAL A 68 4.07 16.88 -0.86
N GLY A 69 4.28 16.86 0.45
CA GLY A 69 4.51 15.63 1.23
C GLY A 69 3.54 14.50 0.92
N TYR A 70 4.06 13.29 1.01
CA TYR A 70 3.37 12.02 0.69
C TYR A 70 2.35 11.60 1.75
N GLU A 71 1.62 12.55 2.34
CA GLU A 71 0.61 12.24 3.35
C GLU A 71 -0.58 11.52 2.75
N GLN A 72 -0.94 11.91 1.52
CA GLN A 72 -2.01 11.29 0.74
C GLN A 72 -1.51 10.98 -0.65
N TYR A 73 -1.65 9.75 -1.10
CA TYR A 73 -1.27 9.33 -2.45
C TYR A 73 -2.12 8.16 -2.91
N LEU A 74 -2.18 7.98 -4.21
CA LEU A 74 -2.90 6.89 -4.83
C LEU A 74 -1.93 5.83 -5.30
N LEU A 75 -2.27 4.58 -5.07
CA LEU A 75 -1.60 3.43 -5.66
C LEU A 75 -2.60 2.64 -6.49
N ILE A 76 -2.09 1.96 -7.51
CA ILE A 76 -2.92 1.14 -8.38
C ILE A 76 -2.36 -0.29 -8.44
N PHE A 77 -3.24 -1.27 -8.46
CA PHE A 77 -2.90 -2.69 -8.39
C PHE A 77 -3.65 -3.47 -9.47
N GLU A 78 -3.06 -4.56 -9.92
CA GLU A 78 -3.71 -5.45 -10.87
C GLU A 78 -4.86 -6.24 -10.24
N ASN A 79 -4.78 -6.51 -8.94
CA ASN A 79 -5.72 -7.36 -8.23
C ASN A 79 -6.23 -6.66 -6.98
N LYS A 80 -7.56 -6.62 -6.85
CA LYS A 80 -8.23 -6.04 -5.67
C LYS A 80 -7.88 -6.77 -4.37
N ASP A 81 -7.69 -8.10 -4.44
CA ASP A 81 -7.34 -8.89 -3.27
C ASP A 81 -6.00 -8.49 -2.67
N THR A 82 -5.05 -8.06 -3.50
CA THR A 82 -3.76 -7.53 -3.02
C THR A 82 -3.95 -6.33 -2.10
N ILE A 83 -4.90 -5.46 -2.41
CA ILE A 83 -5.22 -4.30 -1.57
C ILE A 83 -5.77 -4.75 -0.22
N TYR A 84 -6.68 -5.71 -0.21
CA TYR A 84 -7.23 -6.25 1.03
C TYR A 84 -6.16 -6.94 1.88
N ASP A 85 -5.24 -7.67 1.26
CA ASP A 85 -4.12 -8.29 1.97
C ASP A 85 -3.22 -7.23 2.63
N ILE A 86 -2.97 -6.12 1.95
CA ILE A 86 -2.21 -4.99 2.51
C ILE A 86 -2.96 -4.40 3.70
N CYS A 87 -4.29 -4.20 3.58
CA CYS A 87 -5.11 -3.72 4.69
C CYS A 87 -5.02 -4.63 5.91
N ASP A 88 -5.11 -5.94 5.69
CA ASP A 88 -5.01 -6.92 6.75
C ASP A 88 -3.62 -6.94 7.39
N ALA A 89 -2.57 -6.83 6.59
CA ALA A 89 -1.19 -6.74 7.08
C ALA A 89 -1.00 -5.52 7.99
N VAL A 90 -1.52 -4.36 7.60
CA VAL A 90 -1.46 -3.13 8.41
C VAL A 90 -2.21 -3.32 9.72
N ARG A 91 -3.41 -3.90 9.68
CA ARG A 91 -4.22 -4.16 10.89
C ARG A 91 -3.53 -5.15 11.83
N CYS A 92 -2.95 -6.21 11.27
CA CYS A 92 -2.22 -7.21 12.02
C CYS A 92 -0.99 -6.60 12.72
N THR A 93 -0.22 -5.79 11.99
CA THR A 93 0.95 -5.09 12.54
C THR A 93 0.57 -4.20 13.70
N LYS A 94 -0.52 -3.42 13.54
CA LYS A 94 -1.02 -2.54 14.59
C LYS A 94 -1.47 -3.32 15.81
N ALA A 95 -2.18 -4.43 15.62
CA ALA A 95 -2.66 -5.27 16.70
C ALA A 95 -1.48 -5.88 17.48
N LEU A 96 -0.47 -6.37 16.78
CA LEU A 96 0.76 -6.90 17.40
C LEU A 96 1.49 -5.83 18.21
N TYR A 97 1.63 -4.64 17.64
CA TYR A 97 2.27 -3.51 18.31
C TYR A 97 1.53 -3.12 19.60
N MET A 98 0.21 -3.01 19.52
CA MET A 98 -0.62 -2.65 20.69
C MET A 98 -0.61 -3.75 21.75
N ALA A 99 -0.65 -5.02 21.35
CA ALA A 99 -0.55 -6.13 22.28
C ALA A 99 0.80 -6.13 23.00
N ALA A 100 1.89 -5.89 22.27
CA ALA A 100 3.23 -5.82 22.85
C ALA A 100 3.37 -4.66 23.85
N GLN A 101 2.71 -3.51 23.59
CA GLN A 101 2.75 -2.35 24.48
C GLN A 101 1.86 -2.50 25.71
N ASN A 102 0.65 -3.00 25.52
CA ASN A 102 -0.37 -3.01 26.57
C ASN A 102 -0.35 -4.30 27.41
N ASP A 103 0.08 -5.40 26.82
CA ASP A 103 0.04 -6.73 27.45
C ASP A 103 1.43 -7.39 27.50
N PHE A 104 2.50 -6.60 27.55
CA PHE A 104 3.85 -7.16 27.50
C PHE A 104 4.14 -8.17 28.64
N ASN A 105 3.45 -8.05 29.77
CA ASN A 105 3.55 -9.02 30.87
C ASN A 105 2.88 -10.37 30.57
N ASN A 106 1.99 -10.40 29.57
CA ASN A 106 1.24 -11.59 29.17
C ASN A 106 1.84 -12.26 27.95
N ILE A 107 2.77 -11.58 27.27
CA ILE A 107 3.45 -12.13 26.09
C ILE A 107 4.87 -12.50 26.49
N SER A 108 5.22 -13.78 26.38
CA SER A 108 6.55 -14.23 26.74
C SER A 108 7.61 -13.67 25.79
N LEU A 109 8.81 -13.44 26.31
CA LEU A 109 9.96 -13.05 25.49
C LEU A 109 10.24 -14.10 24.42
N GLU A 110 10.05 -15.38 24.75
CA GLU A 110 10.20 -16.48 23.78
C GLU A 110 9.27 -16.31 22.59
N ALA A 111 7.98 -16.01 22.83
CA ALA A 111 7.00 -15.77 21.78
C ALA A 111 7.37 -14.54 20.93
N LEU A 112 7.81 -13.47 21.58
CA LEU A 112 8.25 -12.24 20.88
C LEU A 112 9.48 -12.50 20.03
N ASN A 113 10.47 -13.27 20.53
CA ASN A 113 11.64 -13.65 19.76
C ASN A 113 11.27 -14.50 18.54
N ALA A 114 10.34 -15.44 18.69
CA ALA A 114 9.87 -16.26 17.58
C ALA A 114 9.18 -15.40 16.51
N ALA A 115 8.35 -14.45 16.93
CA ALA A 115 7.68 -13.53 16.01
C ALA A 115 8.69 -12.63 15.28
N ALA A 116 9.67 -12.10 15.99
CA ALA A 116 10.72 -11.26 15.41
C ALA A 116 11.52 -12.04 14.35
N GLU A 117 11.86 -13.30 14.65
CA GLU A 117 12.59 -14.17 13.71
C GLU A 117 11.76 -14.40 12.43
N ILE A 118 10.48 -14.75 12.58
CA ILE A 118 9.58 -14.96 11.45
C ILE A 118 9.48 -13.71 10.58
N LEU A 119 9.39 -12.53 11.20
CA LEU A 119 9.26 -11.25 10.52
C LEU A 119 10.59 -10.68 10.02
N GLY A 120 11.70 -11.31 10.35
CA GLY A 120 13.03 -10.81 9.99
C GLY A 120 13.43 -9.54 10.73
N VAL A 121 12.85 -9.30 11.90
CA VAL A 121 13.14 -8.14 12.73
C VAL A 121 14.28 -8.46 13.68
N LYS A 122 15.27 -7.59 13.70
CA LYS A 122 16.43 -7.71 14.61
C LYS A 122 16.38 -6.59 15.65
N TYR A 123 16.82 -6.89 16.85
CA TYR A 123 16.93 -5.88 17.91
C TYR A 123 18.17 -6.13 18.75
N ASP A 124 18.66 -5.08 19.37
CA ASP A 124 19.83 -5.15 20.24
C ASP A 124 19.41 -5.63 21.63
N LYS A 125 20.00 -6.74 22.05
CA LYS A 125 19.77 -7.25 23.41
C LYS A 125 20.42 -6.36 24.43
N VAL A 126 19.77 -6.21 25.59
CA VAL A 126 20.34 -5.50 26.72
C VAL A 126 21.61 -6.22 27.18
N LYS A 127 22.68 -5.45 27.39
CA LYS A 127 23.91 -6.00 27.94
C LYS A 127 23.68 -6.38 29.40
N ARG A 128 24.04 -7.61 29.73
CA ARG A 128 23.92 -8.12 31.09
C ARG A 128 25.30 -8.09 31.74
N LYS A 129 25.31 -7.56 32.93
CA LYS A 129 26.50 -7.55 33.73
C LYS A 129 26.71 -8.90 34.40
#